data_5b442372bf3e56c382bd35c8fa9b083c
#
_entry.id   5b442372bf3e56c382bd35c8fa9b083c
#
_cell.length_a   1.000
_cell.length_b   1.000
_cell.length_c   1.000
_cell.angle_alpha   90.00
_cell.angle_beta   90.00
_cell.angle_gamma   90.00
#
_symmetry.space_group_name_H-M   'P 1'
#
loop_
_entity.id
_entity.type
_entity.pdbx_description
1 polymer ?
#
loop_
_entity_poly.entity_id
_entity_poly.type
_entity_poly.pdbx_seq_one_letter_code
_entity_poly.pdbx_strand_id
1 'polypeptide(L)'
;PPPGRCCLFLGSSHIFGHVSYIEVKGVKIMAGREEVLKIFPRDLRAVLGQVTVDFDRVQEIRMRTQKPLLLICGGREYAVKTDGSLAVGVPDPPVRDIRGSGRCQEQERYWARAGIVTVSQAQMKETVEYMCSFSVYAAEEELRQGFITIQGGHRIGVAGRTMAFGQDIRLMKSISFINIRVAHQIQGCANQVMDYLYSDDGRFLNTLVISPPRCGKTTLLRDMIRQVSDGPRTQRSGRRIPGVSVGVVDERSELGACYQGVPQNDLGMRTDVLDCCPKSQGMMMLVRSMAPQVIAVDEIGSREDVQAIEYVRNCGC
;
A
#
# COMPACT_ATOMS: atom_id res chain seq x y z
N PRO A 1 -14.42 1.82 -18.39
CA PRO A 1 -14.59 3.12 -17.75
C PRO A 1 -13.22 3.70 -17.46
N PRO A 2 -13.00 5.01 -17.66
CA PRO A 2 -11.72 5.62 -17.38
C PRO A 2 -11.35 5.45 -15.89
N PRO A 3 -10.07 5.27 -15.53
CA PRO A 3 -9.64 5.12 -14.16
C PRO A 3 -9.95 6.41 -13.36
N GLY A 4 -10.48 6.27 -12.14
CA GLY A 4 -10.61 7.38 -11.19
C GLY A 4 -12.03 7.84 -10.84
N ARG A 5 -13.05 6.99 -10.95
CA ARG A 5 -14.43 7.36 -10.55
C ARG A 5 -14.90 6.55 -9.34
N CYS A 6 -15.06 7.20 -8.21
CA CYS A 6 -15.72 6.66 -7.01
C CYS A 6 -17.13 7.26 -6.88
N CYS A 7 -18.08 6.45 -6.43
CA CYS A 7 -19.43 6.89 -6.05
C CYS A 7 -19.52 6.93 -4.53
N LEU A 8 -20.04 8.02 -3.99
CA LEU A 8 -20.27 8.18 -2.57
C LEU A 8 -21.77 8.02 -2.27
N PHE A 9 -22.12 7.11 -1.36
CA PHE A 9 -23.48 7.00 -0.84
C PHE A 9 -23.51 7.52 0.58
N LEU A 10 -24.35 8.52 0.82
CA LEU A 10 -24.59 9.09 2.14
C LEU A 10 -25.93 8.55 2.67
N GLY A 11 -25.89 7.88 3.81
CA GLY A 11 -27.07 7.33 4.46
C GLY A 11 -27.59 8.25 5.56
N SER A 12 -28.58 9.08 5.28
CA SER A 12 -29.58 9.46 6.27
C SER A 12 -30.91 8.84 5.86
N SER A 13 -31.78 8.55 6.82
CA SER A 13 -33.00 7.75 6.67
C SER A 13 -34.01 8.19 5.58
N HIS A 14 -33.69 9.17 4.74
CA HIS A 14 -34.58 9.68 3.71
C HIS A 14 -33.94 10.29 2.45
N ILE A 15 -32.66 10.05 2.14
CA ILE A 15 -32.10 10.64 0.92
C ILE A 15 -31.29 9.59 0.14
N PHE A 16 -31.88 9.08 -0.95
CA PHE A 16 -31.12 8.61 -2.12
C PHE A 16 -30.55 9.86 -2.80
N GLY A 17 -29.36 10.29 -2.42
CA GLY A 17 -28.77 11.53 -2.85
C GLY A 17 -27.48 11.31 -3.62
N HIS A 18 -27.44 11.85 -4.79
CA HIS A 18 -26.33 12.21 -5.67
C HIS A 18 -25.15 11.23 -5.79
N VAL A 19 -25.10 10.58 -6.94
CA VAL A 19 -23.87 10.00 -7.50
C VAL A 19 -22.99 11.15 -7.97
N SER A 20 -21.94 11.49 -7.20
CA SER A 20 -20.95 12.47 -7.62
C SER A 20 -19.72 11.76 -8.19
N TYR A 21 -19.34 12.11 -9.41
CA TYR A 21 -18.09 11.66 -10.00
C TYR A 21 -16.95 12.59 -9.53
N ILE A 22 -15.91 12.01 -8.95
CA ILE A 22 -14.79 12.77 -8.41
C ILE A 22 -13.61 12.67 -9.38
N GLU A 23 -13.18 13.78 -9.92
CA GLU A 23 -11.92 13.91 -10.64
C GLU A 23 -10.88 14.49 -9.67
N VAL A 24 -9.87 13.70 -9.32
CA VAL A 24 -8.85 14.10 -8.33
C VAL A 24 -7.86 15.06 -8.99
N LYS A 25 -7.90 16.34 -8.60
CA LYS A 25 -6.95 17.40 -9.02
C LYS A 25 -6.23 17.99 -7.79
N GLY A 26 -4.95 18.32 -7.94
CA GLY A 26 -4.21 19.06 -6.90
C GLY A 26 -3.71 18.22 -5.72
N VAL A 27 -3.31 17.00 -5.99
CA VAL A 27 -2.91 16.00 -4.98
C VAL A 27 -1.42 16.06 -4.71
N LYS A 28 -1.05 16.04 -3.41
CA LYS A 28 0.33 15.84 -2.99
C LYS A 28 0.61 14.34 -2.85
N ILE A 29 1.58 13.84 -3.60
CA ILE A 29 2.07 12.46 -3.49
C ILE A 29 3.32 12.49 -2.61
N MET A 30 3.45 11.54 -1.70
CA MET A 30 4.63 11.36 -0.85
C MET A 30 5.05 9.90 -0.90
N ALA A 31 6.30 9.64 -1.27
CA ALA A 31 6.89 8.30 -1.23
C ALA A 31 8.23 8.36 -0.48
N GLY A 32 8.46 7.38 0.39
CA GLY A 32 9.69 7.25 1.17
C GLY A 32 10.82 6.62 0.37
N ARG A 33 11.56 7.38 -0.43
CA ARG A 33 12.70 6.88 -1.22
C ARG A 33 13.79 6.28 -0.34
N GLU A 34 14.12 6.96 0.74
CA GLU A 34 15.22 6.54 1.62
C GLU A 34 14.94 5.22 2.32
N GLU A 35 13.70 5.02 2.77
CA GLU A 35 13.27 3.80 3.44
C GLU A 35 13.36 2.60 2.48
N VAL A 36 12.95 2.78 1.23
CA VAL A 36 13.07 1.74 0.20
C VAL A 36 14.53 1.45 -0.11
N LEU A 37 15.39 2.45 -0.21
CA LEU A 37 16.80 2.24 -0.55
C LEU A 37 17.57 1.52 0.57
N LYS A 38 17.17 1.67 1.83
CA LYS A 38 17.84 1.03 2.98
C LYS A 38 17.84 -0.49 2.94
N ILE A 39 16.85 -1.11 2.30
CA ILE A 39 16.75 -2.58 2.23
C ILE A 39 17.70 -3.22 1.19
N PHE A 40 18.30 -2.43 0.32
CA PHE A 40 19.20 -2.95 -0.71
C PHE A 40 20.66 -3.05 -0.23
N PRO A 41 21.44 -4.03 -0.70
CA PRO A 41 22.88 -4.07 -0.59
C PRO A 41 23.54 -2.79 -1.08
N ARG A 42 24.73 -2.51 -0.57
CA ARG A 42 25.44 -1.25 -0.81
C ARG A 42 25.59 -0.92 -2.31
N ASP A 43 25.94 -1.91 -3.11
CA ASP A 43 26.14 -1.78 -4.55
C ASP A 43 24.83 -1.49 -5.30
N LEU A 44 23.76 -2.23 -5.02
CA LEU A 44 22.43 -1.96 -5.60
C LEU A 44 21.85 -0.62 -5.13
N ARG A 45 22.07 -0.28 -3.85
CA ARG A 45 21.68 1.02 -3.29
C ARG A 45 22.38 2.18 -4.00
N ALA A 46 23.67 2.03 -4.29
CA ALA A 46 24.43 3.05 -5.02
C ALA A 46 23.88 3.28 -6.43
N VAL A 47 23.58 2.21 -7.15
CA VAL A 47 23.00 2.31 -8.50
C VAL A 47 21.60 2.89 -8.46
N LEU A 48 20.71 2.38 -7.60
CA LEU A 48 19.34 2.88 -7.45
C LEU A 48 19.31 4.34 -6.96
N GLY A 49 20.33 4.74 -6.18
CA GLY A 49 20.51 6.12 -5.74
C GLY A 49 20.83 7.09 -6.88
N GLN A 50 21.45 6.61 -7.98
CA GLN A 50 21.77 7.40 -9.17
C GLN A 50 20.62 7.47 -10.18
N VAL A 51 19.58 6.60 -10.04
CA VAL A 51 18.44 6.61 -10.96
C VAL A 51 17.71 7.95 -10.90
N THR A 52 17.64 8.61 -12.06
CA THR A 52 17.03 9.94 -12.23
C THR A 52 15.56 9.85 -12.61
N VAL A 53 14.76 9.16 -11.80
CA VAL A 53 13.29 9.14 -11.96
C VAL A 53 12.64 9.90 -10.82
N ASP A 54 11.49 10.46 -11.14
CA ASP A 54 10.57 10.93 -10.11
C ASP A 54 10.10 9.74 -9.27
N PHE A 55 10.65 9.61 -8.05
CA PHE A 55 10.39 8.48 -7.19
C PHE A 55 8.92 8.41 -6.76
N ASP A 56 8.22 9.55 -6.75
CA ASP A 56 6.77 9.61 -6.51
C ASP A 56 5.95 8.92 -7.60
N ARG A 57 6.57 8.54 -8.72
CA ARG A 57 5.95 7.76 -9.80
C ARG A 57 6.41 6.31 -9.85
N VAL A 58 7.37 5.92 -9.02
CA VAL A 58 7.86 4.53 -8.93
C VAL A 58 6.80 3.69 -8.22
N GLN A 59 6.29 2.70 -8.88
CA GLN A 59 5.24 1.81 -8.37
C GLN A 59 5.82 0.54 -7.74
N GLU A 60 6.79 -0.08 -8.43
CA GLU A 60 7.39 -1.34 -8.00
C GLU A 60 8.88 -1.39 -8.36
N ILE A 61 9.64 -2.08 -7.51
CA ILE A 61 11.01 -2.51 -7.80
C ILE A 61 11.02 -4.05 -7.67
N ARG A 62 11.43 -4.73 -8.74
CA ARG A 62 11.39 -6.19 -8.82
C ARG A 62 12.78 -6.79 -8.89
N MET A 63 13.07 -7.65 -7.94
CA MET A 63 14.28 -8.46 -7.87
C MET A 63 13.95 -9.93 -8.14
N ARG A 64 14.73 -10.54 -9.01
CA ARG A 64 14.67 -11.98 -9.28
C ARG A 64 16.10 -12.48 -9.40
N THR A 65 16.43 -13.55 -8.70
CA THR A 65 17.79 -14.14 -8.73
C THR A 65 18.22 -14.44 -10.16
N GLN A 66 19.41 -13.97 -10.55
CA GLN A 66 20.01 -14.11 -11.89
C GLN A 66 19.20 -13.46 -13.01
N LYS A 67 18.41 -12.45 -12.70
CA LYS A 67 17.62 -11.70 -13.69
C LYS A 67 17.88 -10.19 -13.53
N PRO A 68 17.53 -9.38 -14.55
CA PRO A 68 17.61 -7.94 -14.48
C PRO A 68 16.84 -7.36 -13.30
N LEU A 69 17.44 -6.33 -12.67
CA LEU A 69 16.75 -5.48 -11.72
C LEU A 69 15.76 -4.60 -12.49
N LEU A 70 14.47 -4.71 -12.14
CA LEU A 70 13.40 -4.00 -12.83
C LEU A 70 12.77 -2.93 -11.96
N LEU A 71 12.37 -1.85 -12.59
CA LEU A 71 11.65 -0.73 -11.99
C LEU A 71 10.40 -0.45 -12.80
N ILE A 72 9.24 -0.39 -12.13
CA ILE A 72 7.98 -0.01 -12.74
C ILE A 72 7.68 1.44 -12.35
N CYS A 73 7.63 2.32 -13.33
CA CYS A 73 7.39 3.74 -13.14
C CYS A 73 6.35 4.26 -14.16
N GLY A 74 5.29 4.89 -13.65
CA GLY A 74 4.22 5.40 -14.50
C GLY A 74 3.55 4.32 -15.37
N GLY A 75 3.46 3.08 -14.89
CA GLY A 75 2.87 1.94 -15.59
C GLY A 75 3.78 1.31 -16.66
N ARG A 76 5.05 1.75 -16.79
CA ARG A 76 6.03 1.20 -17.72
C ARG A 76 7.13 0.46 -16.97
N GLU A 77 7.61 -0.62 -17.56
CA GLU A 77 8.72 -1.41 -17.05
C GLU A 77 10.06 -0.91 -17.61
N TYR A 78 11.05 -0.81 -16.75
CA TYR A 78 12.42 -0.43 -17.07
C TYR A 78 13.40 -1.42 -16.46
N ALA A 79 14.47 -1.74 -17.20
CA ALA A 79 15.65 -2.40 -16.66
C ALA A 79 16.67 -1.34 -16.20
N VAL A 80 17.21 -1.53 -14.99
CA VAL A 80 18.19 -0.62 -14.39
C VAL A 80 19.57 -0.94 -14.94
N LYS A 81 20.32 0.08 -15.36
CA LYS A 81 21.70 -0.05 -15.80
C LYS A 81 22.69 0.32 -14.70
N THR A 82 23.92 -0.15 -14.86
CA THR A 82 25.02 0.04 -13.90
C THR A 82 25.42 1.51 -13.70
N ASP A 83 25.12 2.38 -14.65
CA ASP A 83 25.32 3.83 -14.60
C ASP A 83 24.12 4.59 -14.02
N GLY A 84 23.09 3.88 -13.54
CA GLY A 84 21.84 4.47 -13.04
C GLY A 84 20.87 4.90 -14.14
N SER A 85 21.20 4.76 -15.42
CA SER A 85 20.25 4.99 -16.51
C SER A 85 19.23 3.85 -16.63
N LEU A 86 18.11 4.10 -17.32
CA LEU A 86 17.04 3.14 -17.48
C LEU A 86 16.86 2.74 -18.95
N ALA A 87 16.75 1.44 -19.19
CA ALA A 87 16.34 0.90 -20.49
C ALA A 87 14.85 0.56 -20.47
N VAL A 88 14.10 0.95 -21.48
CA VAL A 88 12.67 0.61 -21.61
C VAL A 88 12.54 -0.88 -21.89
N GLY A 89 11.86 -1.60 -20.99
CA GLY A 89 11.73 -3.06 -21.04
C GLY A 89 13.04 -3.79 -20.73
N VAL A 90 13.01 -5.11 -20.81
CA VAL A 90 14.21 -5.95 -20.75
C VAL A 90 14.67 -6.24 -22.16
N PRO A 91 15.90 -5.83 -22.54
CA PRO A 91 16.40 -6.17 -23.86
C PRO A 91 16.57 -7.68 -23.98
N ASP A 92 15.89 -8.27 -24.94
CA ASP A 92 16.03 -9.70 -25.26
C ASP A 92 17.34 -9.94 -26.02
N PRO A 93 18.10 -11.00 -25.67
CA PRO A 93 19.22 -11.40 -26.48
C PRO A 93 18.73 -11.83 -27.88
N PRO A 94 19.49 -11.57 -28.93
CA PRO A 94 19.14 -12.02 -30.27
C PRO A 94 18.90 -13.53 -30.26
N VAL A 95 17.79 -13.95 -30.86
CA VAL A 95 17.40 -15.37 -30.94
C VAL A 95 18.48 -16.14 -31.73
N ARG A 96 19.40 -16.75 -30.99
CA ARG A 96 20.24 -17.83 -31.55
C ARG A 96 19.64 -19.12 -31.08
N ASP A 97 19.61 -20.07 -31.99
CA ASP A 97 19.03 -21.44 -31.79
C ASP A 97 19.91 -22.24 -30.81
N ILE A 98 19.85 -21.85 -29.51
CA ILE A 98 20.61 -22.50 -28.45
C ILE A 98 19.68 -23.45 -27.71
N ARG A 99 19.80 -24.73 -28.05
CA ARG A 99 19.13 -25.83 -27.34
C ARG A 99 19.96 -26.18 -26.09
N GLY A 100 19.37 -26.05 -24.88
CA GLY A 100 19.96 -26.60 -23.67
C GLY A 100 20.35 -25.55 -22.57
N SER A 101 21.08 -26.00 -21.56
CA SER A 101 21.48 -25.25 -20.33
C SER A 101 22.35 -23.99 -20.57
N GLY A 102 22.91 -23.84 -21.78
CA GLY A 102 23.70 -22.66 -22.17
C GLY A 102 22.89 -21.35 -22.31
N ARG A 103 21.56 -21.43 -22.44
CA ARG A 103 20.70 -20.25 -22.68
C ARG A 103 20.71 -19.24 -21.53
N CYS A 104 20.79 -19.70 -20.30
CA CYS A 104 20.78 -18.85 -19.12
C CYS A 104 22.10 -18.06 -18.98
N GLN A 105 23.24 -18.70 -19.18
CA GLN A 105 24.56 -18.05 -19.09
C GLN A 105 24.78 -17.04 -20.23
N GLU A 106 24.22 -17.30 -21.40
CA GLU A 106 24.34 -16.39 -22.54
C GLU A 106 23.45 -15.15 -22.36
N GLN A 107 22.27 -15.29 -21.77
CA GLN A 107 21.43 -14.16 -21.38
C GLN A 107 22.12 -13.28 -20.35
N GLU A 108 22.73 -13.84 -19.32
CA GLU A 108 23.48 -13.08 -18.30
C GLU A 108 24.64 -12.30 -18.92
N ARG A 109 25.42 -12.93 -19.81
CA ARG A 109 26.52 -12.27 -20.54
C ARG A 109 26.00 -11.15 -21.43
N TYR A 110 24.86 -11.31 -22.06
CA TYR A 110 24.23 -10.28 -22.90
C TYR A 110 23.83 -9.07 -22.06
N TRP A 111 23.12 -9.28 -20.95
CA TRP A 111 22.72 -8.18 -20.06
C TRP A 111 23.93 -7.46 -19.45
N ALA A 112 24.96 -8.19 -19.06
CA ALA A 112 26.19 -7.58 -18.55
C ALA A 112 26.87 -6.70 -19.61
N ARG A 113 26.94 -7.14 -20.87
CA ARG A 113 27.48 -6.32 -21.99
C ARG A 113 26.61 -5.09 -22.28
N ALA A 114 25.30 -5.19 -22.09
CA ALA A 114 24.36 -4.07 -22.24
C ALA A 114 24.36 -3.13 -21.01
N GLY A 115 25.21 -3.39 -20.01
CA GLY A 115 25.29 -2.63 -18.77
C GLY A 115 24.06 -2.79 -17.88
N ILE A 116 23.25 -3.85 -18.06
CA ILE A 116 22.05 -4.10 -17.25
C ILE A 116 22.46 -4.73 -15.90
N VAL A 117 21.93 -4.21 -14.81
CA VAL A 117 22.13 -4.75 -13.47
C VAL A 117 21.35 -6.06 -13.35
N THR A 118 22.07 -7.14 -13.02
CA THR A 118 21.48 -8.44 -12.70
C THR A 118 21.62 -8.71 -11.21
N VAL A 119 20.57 -9.29 -10.60
CA VAL A 119 20.53 -9.55 -9.17
C VAL A 119 21.19 -10.87 -8.86
N SER A 120 22.29 -10.86 -8.09
CA SER A 120 22.97 -12.07 -7.64
C SER A 120 22.23 -12.74 -6.48
N GLN A 121 22.54 -14.01 -6.23
CA GLN A 121 22.00 -14.74 -5.07
C GLN A 121 22.46 -14.13 -3.74
N ALA A 122 23.69 -13.59 -3.67
CA ALA A 122 24.19 -12.91 -2.48
C ALA A 122 23.42 -11.64 -2.19
N GLN A 123 23.19 -10.80 -3.20
CA GLN A 123 22.38 -9.58 -3.08
C GLN A 123 20.93 -9.88 -2.68
N MET A 124 20.34 -10.96 -3.20
CA MET A 124 19.00 -11.40 -2.80
C MET A 124 18.98 -11.75 -1.31
N LYS A 125 19.95 -12.53 -0.83
CA LYS A 125 20.04 -12.94 0.58
C LYS A 125 20.24 -11.72 1.50
N GLU A 126 21.14 -10.82 1.16
CA GLU A 126 21.41 -9.60 1.92
C GLU A 126 20.19 -8.68 1.97
N THR A 127 19.42 -8.56 0.85
CA THR A 127 18.17 -7.81 0.84
C THR A 127 17.13 -8.42 1.80
N VAL A 128 17.04 -9.76 1.85
CA VAL A 128 16.15 -10.45 2.80
C VAL A 128 16.55 -10.15 4.25
N GLU A 129 17.84 -10.15 4.55
CA GLU A 129 18.35 -9.82 5.88
C GLU A 129 18.00 -8.38 6.27
N TYR A 130 18.19 -7.42 5.37
CA TYR A 130 17.86 -6.00 5.65
C TYR A 130 16.36 -5.76 5.80
N MET A 131 15.51 -6.34 4.94
CA MET A 131 14.06 -6.13 5.05
C MET A 131 13.48 -6.77 6.33
N CYS A 132 14.11 -7.82 6.86
CA CYS A 132 13.75 -8.45 8.14
C CYS A 132 14.43 -7.81 9.35
N SER A 133 15.14 -6.67 9.19
CA SER A 133 15.93 -6.03 10.25
C SER A 133 16.87 -7.01 10.96
N PHE A 134 17.52 -7.90 10.18
CA PHE A 134 18.40 -8.99 10.61
C PHE A 134 17.76 -10.07 11.51
N SER A 135 16.42 -10.06 11.64
CA SER A 135 15.68 -11.07 12.40
C SER A 135 14.60 -11.72 11.57
N VAL A 136 14.95 -12.74 10.78
CA VAL A 136 14.01 -13.52 9.98
C VAL A 136 12.94 -14.17 10.85
N TYR A 137 13.26 -14.55 12.07
CA TYR A 137 12.31 -15.12 13.03
C TYR A 137 11.21 -14.13 13.43
N ALA A 138 11.56 -12.85 13.63
CA ALA A 138 10.57 -11.83 13.98
C ALA A 138 9.58 -11.55 12.81
N ALA A 139 10.03 -11.78 11.57
CA ALA A 139 9.23 -11.59 10.36
C ALA A 139 8.57 -12.90 9.86
N GLU A 140 8.64 -14.00 10.61
CA GLU A 140 8.19 -15.33 10.14
C GLU A 140 6.69 -15.35 9.83
N GLU A 141 5.88 -14.70 10.65
CA GLU A 141 4.42 -14.62 10.45
C GLU A 141 4.08 -13.88 9.14
N GLU A 142 4.71 -12.73 8.91
CA GLU A 142 4.53 -11.92 7.70
C GLU A 142 5.06 -12.65 6.46
N LEU A 143 6.22 -13.29 6.56
CA LEU A 143 6.78 -14.10 5.49
C LEU A 143 5.88 -15.28 5.12
N ARG A 144 5.17 -15.85 6.09
CA ARG A 144 4.18 -16.92 5.88
C ARG A 144 3.00 -16.41 5.06
N GLN A 145 2.60 -15.17 5.26
CA GLN A 145 1.58 -14.49 4.46
C GLN A 145 2.08 -14.07 3.07
N GLY A 146 3.39 -14.19 2.79
CA GLY A 146 4.02 -13.89 1.50
C GLY A 146 4.41 -12.43 1.32
N PHE A 147 4.36 -11.59 2.37
CA PHE A 147 4.79 -10.20 2.30
C PHE A 147 5.23 -9.67 3.66
N ILE A 148 6.04 -8.61 3.63
CA ILE A 148 6.46 -7.82 4.79
C ILE A 148 6.16 -6.36 4.51
N THR A 149 5.72 -5.63 5.53
CA THR A 149 5.64 -4.16 5.50
C THR A 149 6.89 -3.58 6.17
N ILE A 150 7.54 -2.64 5.50
CA ILE A 150 8.72 -1.93 6.04
C ILE A 150 8.36 -0.49 6.39
N GLN A 151 9.27 0.18 7.09
CA GLN A 151 9.15 1.61 7.41
C GLN A 151 8.81 2.41 6.14
N GLY A 152 7.89 3.38 6.24
CA GLY A 152 7.32 4.12 5.11
C GLY A 152 6.10 3.44 4.49
N GLY A 153 5.64 2.29 5.02
CA GLY A 153 4.44 1.61 4.56
C GLY A 153 4.62 0.82 3.25
N HIS A 154 5.86 0.67 2.79
CA HIS A 154 6.16 -0.08 1.58
C HIS A 154 5.95 -1.57 1.80
N ARG A 155 5.26 -2.23 0.88
CA ARG A 155 4.93 -3.65 0.97
C ARG A 155 5.85 -4.47 0.08
N ILE A 156 6.56 -5.41 0.68
CA ILE A 156 7.51 -6.29 0.01
C ILE A 156 6.91 -7.67 -0.11
N GLY A 157 6.45 -8.01 -1.30
CA GLY A 157 6.03 -9.37 -1.63
C GLY A 157 7.24 -10.26 -1.87
N VAL A 158 7.20 -11.47 -1.33
CA VAL A 158 8.27 -12.45 -1.44
C VAL A 158 7.75 -13.76 -2.03
N ALA A 159 8.60 -14.43 -2.81
CA ALA A 159 8.32 -15.76 -3.32
C ALA A 159 9.62 -16.59 -3.39
N GLY A 160 9.46 -17.89 -3.23
CA GLY A 160 10.60 -18.81 -3.24
C GLY A 160 10.17 -20.24 -2.90
N ARG A 161 11.10 -21.02 -2.35
CA ARG A 161 10.82 -22.39 -1.94
C ARG A 161 10.11 -22.39 -0.59
N THR A 162 8.90 -22.94 -0.56
CA THR A 162 8.11 -23.12 0.65
C THR A 162 8.28 -24.53 1.22
N MET A 163 8.11 -24.65 2.54
CA MET A 163 7.92 -25.93 3.23
C MET A 163 6.47 -25.98 3.74
N ALA A 164 5.70 -26.89 3.20
CA ALA A 164 4.33 -27.15 3.60
C ALA A 164 4.25 -28.37 4.53
N PHE A 165 3.33 -28.34 5.50
CA PHE A 165 2.96 -29.49 6.31
C PHE A 165 1.44 -29.66 6.18
N GLY A 166 0.98 -30.67 5.42
CA GLY A 166 -0.40 -30.76 5.00
C GLY A 166 -0.77 -29.65 4.02
N GLN A 167 -1.82 -28.90 4.31
CA GLN A 167 -2.27 -27.73 3.51
C GLN A 167 -1.67 -26.39 3.98
N ASP A 168 -0.97 -26.36 5.12
CA ASP A 168 -0.41 -25.14 5.68
C ASP A 168 1.03 -24.89 5.24
N ILE A 169 1.31 -23.69 4.77
CA ILE A 169 2.67 -23.20 4.49
C ILE A 169 3.28 -22.81 5.84
N ARG A 170 4.32 -23.55 6.28
CA ARG A 170 4.98 -23.28 7.55
C ARG A 170 6.17 -22.34 7.44
N LEU A 171 6.91 -22.39 6.35
CA LEU A 171 8.13 -21.60 6.20
C LEU A 171 8.45 -21.36 4.73
N MET A 172 8.94 -20.16 4.43
CA MET A 172 9.57 -19.84 3.15
C MET A 172 11.09 -19.94 3.32
N LYS A 173 11.72 -20.96 2.73
CA LYS A 173 13.13 -21.32 3.03
C LYS A 173 14.16 -20.66 2.13
N SER A 174 13.82 -20.38 0.89
CA SER A 174 14.72 -19.77 -0.08
C SER A 174 13.97 -18.75 -0.89
N ILE A 175 14.11 -17.48 -0.56
CA ILE A 175 13.49 -16.37 -1.29
C ILE A 175 14.34 -16.12 -2.54
N SER A 176 13.73 -16.19 -3.70
CA SER A 176 14.36 -15.97 -5.01
C SER A 176 13.70 -14.84 -5.81
N PHE A 177 12.56 -14.35 -5.32
CA PHE A 177 11.77 -13.30 -5.94
C PHE A 177 11.31 -12.32 -4.88
N ILE A 178 11.56 -11.04 -5.12
CA ILE A 178 11.12 -9.93 -4.27
C ILE A 178 10.43 -8.89 -5.15
N ASN A 179 9.25 -8.44 -4.73
CA ASN A 179 8.54 -7.34 -5.35
C ASN A 179 8.28 -6.24 -4.30
N ILE A 180 9.03 -5.16 -4.38
CA ILE A 180 8.87 -4.00 -3.50
C ILE A 180 7.82 -3.10 -4.13
N ARG A 181 6.65 -3.00 -3.51
CA ARG A 181 5.58 -2.08 -3.89
C ARG A 181 5.75 -0.80 -3.10
N VAL A 182 6.07 0.27 -3.81
CA VAL A 182 6.30 1.58 -3.19
C VAL A 182 4.95 2.18 -2.78
N ALA A 183 4.80 2.44 -1.49
CA ALA A 183 3.61 3.09 -0.97
C ALA A 183 3.61 4.58 -1.36
N HIS A 184 2.44 5.07 -1.76
CA HIS A 184 2.20 6.47 -2.06
C HIS A 184 1.01 6.94 -1.27
N GLN A 185 1.20 7.99 -0.49
CA GLN A 185 0.09 8.65 0.16
C GLN A 185 -0.39 9.82 -0.69
N ILE A 186 -1.68 9.84 -0.96
CA ILE A 186 -2.35 10.88 -1.75
C ILE A 186 -3.20 11.71 -0.79
N GLN A 187 -2.76 12.93 -0.50
CA GLN A 187 -3.49 13.87 0.36
C GLN A 187 -4.31 14.86 -0.47
N GLY A 188 -5.49 15.24 0.04
CA GLY A 188 -6.39 16.19 -0.61
C GLY A 188 -7.36 15.58 -1.62
N CYS A 189 -7.28 14.27 -1.86
CA CYS A 189 -8.22 13.60 -2.78
C CYS A 189 -9.67 13.60 -2.26
N ALA A 190 -9.87 13.71 -0.94
CA ALA A 190 -11.19 13.79 -0.32
C ALA A 190 -11.77 15.22 -0.26
N ASN A 191 -11.01 16.27 -0.59
CA ASN A 191 -11.45 17.66 -0.44
C ASN A 191 -12.83 17.94 -1.07
N GLN A 192 -13.13 17.32 -2.23
CA GLN A 192 -14.37 17.54 -2.95
C GLN A 192 -15.59 16.86 -2.31
N VAL A 193 -15.36 15.85 -1.45
CA VAL A 193 -16.44 15.08 -0.83
C VAL A 193 -16.69 15.49 0.61
N MET A 194 -15.76 16.15 1.27
CA MET A 194 -15.86 16.48 2.70
C MET A 194 -17.11 17.27 3.03
N ASP A 195 -17.54 18.20 2.16
CA ASP A 195 -18.76 19.00 2.36
C ASP A 195 -20.05 18.17 2.37
N TYR A 196 -20.03 16.97 1.79
CA TYR A 196 -21.18 16.06 1.78
C TYR A 196 -21.20 15.12 2.99
N LEU A 197 -20.09 15.02 3.73
CA LEU A 197 -19.95 14.11 4.87
C LEU A 197 -20.49 14.70 6.17
N TYR A 198 -20.90 15.96 6.13
CA TYR A 198 -21.40 16.66 7.32
C TYR A 198 -22.79 17.22 7.07
N SER A 199 -23.64 17.12 8.10
CA SER A 199 -24.93 17.79 8.15
C SER A 199 -24.75 19.32 8.36
N ASP A 200 -25.79 20.09 8.16
CA ASP A 200 -25.74 21.56 8.33
C ASP A 200 -25.39 22.00 9.74
N ASP A 201 -25.68 21.19 10.74
CA ASP A 201 -25.28 21.38 12.16
C ASP A 201 -23.84 20.91 12.46
N GLY A 202 -23.12 20.39 11.47
CA GLY A 202 -21.71 20.00 11.55
C GLY A 202 -21.45 18.60 12.12
N ARG A 203 -22.46 17.75 12.19
CA ARG A 203 -22.29 16.33 12.57
C ARG A 203 -21.82 15.50 11.39
N PHE A 204 -20.90 14.58 11.63
CA PHE A 204 -20.46 13.61 10.63
C PHE A 204 -21.59 12.61 10.31
N LEU A 205 -21.78 12.35 9.01
CA LEU A 205 -22.82 11.46 8.51
C LEU A 205 -22.27 10.05 8.26
N ASN A 206 -23.04 9.03 8.59
CA ASN A 206 -22.72 7.65 8.23
C ASN A 206 -22.50 7.55 6.72
N THR A 207 -21.35 7.07 6.30
CA THR A 207 -20.89 7.16 4.92
C THR A 207 -20.48 5.79 4.39
N LEU A 208 -20.97 5.43 3.20
CA LEU A 208 -20.56 4.24 2.47
C LEU A 208 -19.96 4.66 1.11
N VAL A 209 -18.72 4.19 0.85
CA VAL A 209 -18.02 4.43 -0.42
C VAL A 209 -18.15 3.19 -1.31
N ILE A 210 -18.79 3.34 -2.47
CA ILE A 210 -19.00 2.27 -3.44
C ILE A 210 -18.29 2.63 -4.75
N SER A 211 -17.46 1.73 -5.27
CA SER A 211 -16.88 1.85 -6.60
C SER A 211 -16.36 0.50 -7.10
N PRO A 212 -16.08 0.36 -8.40
CA PRO A 212 -15.38 -0.82 -8.92
C PRO A 212 -14.02 -1.03 -8.25
N PRO A 213 -13.44 -2.24 -8.33
CA PRO A 213 -12.09 -2.50 -7.86
C PRO A 213 -11.07 -1.55 -8.50
N ARG A 214 -10.00 -1.21 -7.76
CA ARG A 214 -8.88 -0.35 -8.22
C ARG A 214 -9.26 1.08 -8.63
N CYS A 215 -10.41 1.58 -8.18
CA CYS A 215 -10.84 2.97 -8.44
C CYS A 215 -10.46 3.96 -7.32
N GLY A 216 -9.57 3.56 -6.40
CA GLY A 216 -9.03 4.45 -5.36
C GLY A 216 -9.88 4.58 -4.09
N LYS A 217 -10.79 3.61 -3.79
CA LYS A 217 -11.60 3.63 -2.55
C LYS A 217 -10.76 3.79 -1.29
N THR A 218 -9.76 2.91 -1.11
CA THR A 218 -8.88 2.92 0.06
C THR A 218 -8.09 4.23 0.16
N THR A 219 -7.66 4.79 -0.97
CA THR A 219 -6.97 6.09 -1.02
C THR A 219 -7.90 7.22 -0.58
N LEU A 220 -9.14 7.24 -1.09
CA LEU A 220 -10.14 8.22 -0.70
C LEU A 220 -10.51 8.09 0.78
N LEU A 221 -10.78 6.88 1.25
CA LEU A 221 -11.12 6.61 2.64
C LEU A 221 -10.00 7.06 3.60
N ARG A 222 -8.75 6.80 3.25
CA ARG A 222 -7.58 7.24 4.03
C ARG A 222 -7.55 8.76 4.20
N ASP A 223 -7.75 9.52 3.13
CA ASP A 223 -7.75 10.98 3.20
C ASP A 223 -9.00 11.54 3.91
N MET A 224 -10.15 10.86 3.79
CA MET A 224 -11.35 11.17 4.57
C MET A 224 -11.09 11.01 6.07
N ILE A 225 -10.51 9.88 6.49
CA ILE A 225 -10.13 9.61 7.89
C ILE A 225 -9.24 10.72 8.41
N ARG A 226 -8.16 11.05 7.68
CA ARG A 226 -7.23 12.12 8.06
C ARG A 226 -7.95 13.45 8.26
N GLN A 227 -8.80 13.84 7.30
CA GLN A 227 -9.50 15.12 7.39
C GLN A 227 -10.55 15.15 8.50
N VAL A 228 -11.26 14.05 8.76
CA VAL A 228 -12.20 13.92 9.88
C VAL A 228 -11.46 14.04 11.21
N SER A 229 -10.32 13.39 11.33
CA SER A 229 -9.47 13.40 12.51
C SER A 229 -8.87 14.79 12.80
N ASP A 230 -8.41 15.48 11.76
CA ASP A 230 -7.77 16.81 11.90
C ASP A 230 -8.77 17.97 11.98
N GLY A 231 -9.98 17.76 11.47
CA GLY A 231 -11.01 18.78 11.31
C GLY A 231 -10.96 19.41 9.90
N PRO A 232 -11.96 19.13 9.05
CA PRO A 232 -11.98 19.62 7.70
C PRO A 232 -12.24 21.13 7.61
N ARG A 233 -11.76 21.73 6.53
CA ARG A 233 -12.23 23.04 6.08
C ARG A 233 -13.33 22.83 5.06
N THR A 234 -14.56 23.10 5.42
CA THR A 234 -15.68 23.01 4.47
C THR A 234 -15.69 24.22 3.53
N GLN A 235 -15.84 23.95 2.24
CA GLN A 235 -15.92 25.03 1.23
C GLN A 235 -17.29 25.73 1.23
N ARG A 236 -18.38 24.98 1.57
CA ARG A 236 -19.73 25.51 1.59
C ARG A 236 -19.98 26.60 2.64
N SER A 237 -19.44 26.43 3.83
CA SER A 237 -19.71 27.36 4.94
C SER A 237 -18.52 28.24 5.32
N GLY A 238 -17.32 27.94 4.79
CA GLY A 238 -16.06 28.53 5.26
C GLY A 238 -15.76 28.22 6.73
N ARG A 239 -16.64 27.45 7.39
CA ARG A 239 -16.57 27.11 8.81
C ARG A 239 -15.54 26.00 9.03
N ARG A 240 -14.68 26.16 10.00
CA ARG A 240 -13.80 25.11 10.48
C ARG A 240 -14.60 24.17 11.38
N ILE A 241 -14.72 22.91 10.98
CA ILE A 241 -15.28 21.85 11.83
C ILE A 241 -14.17 21.30 12.70
N PRO A 242 -14.37 21.14 14.02
CA PRO A 242 -13.34 20.54 14.87
C PRO A 242 -13.11 19.08 14.48
N GLY A 243 -11.85 18.62 14.57
CA GLY A 243 -11.53 17.22 14.38
C GLY A 243 -12.06 16.37 15.52
N VAL A 244 -12.39 15.11 15.21
CA VAL A 244 -12.97 14.14 16.13
C VAL A 244 -12.08 12.92 16.28
N SER A 245 -12.29 12.11 17.34
CA SER A 245 -11.60 10.83 17.51
C SER A 245 -12.11 9.82 16.50
N VAL A 246 -11.18 9.17 15.77
CA VAL A 246 -11.46 8.17 14.75
C VAL A 246 -10.80 6.85 15.13
N GLY A 247 -11.59 5.78 15.19
CA GLY A 247 -11.07 4.42 15.29
C GLY A 247 -11.00 3.77 13.92
N VAL A 248 -9.89 3.18 13.57
CA VAL A 248 -9.69 2.46 12.31
C VAL A 248 -9.44 0.99 12.58
N VAL A 249 -10.22 0.10 11.95
CA VAL A 249 -9.91 -1.33 11.91
C VAL A 249 -9.37 -1.66 10.53
N ASP A 250 -8.08 -1.96 10.48
CA ASP A 250 -7.32 -2.20 9.26
C ASP A 250 -6.91 -3.67 9.16
N GLU A 251 -7.81 -4.50 8.65
CA GLU A 251 -7.61 -5.96 8.61
C GLU A 251 -6.42 -6.39 7.75
N ARG A 252 -6.14 -5.61 6.68
CA ARG A 252 -5.09 -5.93 5.71
C ARG A 252 -3.89 -4.99 5.75
N SER A 253 -3.83 -4.13 6.76
CA SER A 253 -2.78 -3.09 6.84
C SER A 253 -2.70 -2.21 5.58
N GLU A 254 -3.86 -1.86 5.02
CA GLU A 254 -3.94 -1.05 3.79
C GLU A 254 -4.23 0.43 4.06
N LEU A 255 -4.94 0.74 5.15
CA LEU A 255 -5.25 2.12 5.55
C LEU A 255 -4.05 2.76 6.26
N GLY A 256 -3.61 2.17 7.36
CA GLY A 256 -2.48 2.64 8.15
C GLY A 256 -1.13 2.27 7.55
N ALA A 257 -1.06 1.14 6.85
CA ALA A 257 0.20 0.53 6.42
C ALA A 257 1.18 0.46 7.59
N CYS A 258 0.73 -0.09 8.72
CA CYS A 258 1.46 -0.05 9.96
C CYS A 258 2.79 -0.80 9.89
N TYR A 259 3.80 -0.22 10.52
CA TYR A 259 5.08 -0.86 10.76
C TYR A 259 5.31 -0.91 12.27
N GLN A 260 5.47 -2.10 12.82
CA GLN A 260 5.58 -2.32 14.27
C GLN A 260 4.45 -1.64 15.09
N GLY A 261 3.22 -1.72 14.59
CA GLY A 261 2.03 -1.12 15.21
C GLY A 261 1.88 0.39 15.01
N VAL A 262 2.81 1.05 14.33
CA VAL A 262 2.76 2.49 14.08
C VAL A 262 2.30 2.75 12.65
N PRO A 263 1.19 3.51 12.43
CA PRO A 263 0.75 3.89 11.10
C PRO A 263 1.83 4.67 10.35
N GLN A 264 2.09 4.28 9.12
CA GLN A 264 3.05 4.94 8.24
C GLN A 264 2.36 5.96 7.32
N ASN A 265 1.07 5.78 7.09
CA ASN A 265 0.24 6.79 6.45
C ASN A 265 -0.25 7.81 7.49
N ASP A 266 -0.31 9.07 7.07
CA ASP A 266 -0.94 10.12 7.86
C ASP A 266 -2.47 9.94 7.85
N LEU A 267 -3.01 9.49 8.98
CA LEU A 267 -4.43 9.30 9.22
C LEU A 267 -5.05 10.40 10.10
N GLY A 268 -4.25 11.44 10.43
CA GLY A 268 -4.65 12.52 11.32
C GLY A 268 -4.34 12.25 12.79
N MET A 269 -4.24 13.33 13.56
CA MET A 269 -3.70 13.30 14.93
C MET A 269 -4.61 12.65 15.99
N ARG A 270 -5.89 12.40 15.67
CA ARG A 270 -6.88 11.82 16.59
C ARG A 270 -7.36 10.43 16.11
N THR A 271 -6.50 9.72 15.40
CA THR A 271 -6.84 8.40 14.84
C THR A 271 -6.11 7.30 15.58
N ASP A 272 -6.87 6.33 16.08
CA ASP A 272 -6.37 5.10 16.68
C ASP A 272 -6.56 3.95 15.69
N VAL A 273 -5.56 3.10 15.50
CA VAL A 273 -5.57 2.02 14.51
C VAL A 273 -5.42 0.67 15.19
N LEU A 274 -6.35 -0.25 14.90
CA LEU A 274 -6.17 -1.68 15.12
C LEU A 274 -5.73 -2.32 13.80
N ASP A 275 -4.46 -2.67 13.74
CA ASP A 275 -3.82 -3.25 12.57
C ASP A 275 -3.92 -4.78 12.57
N CYS A 276 -4.07 -5.39 11.39
CA CYS A 276 -4.16 -6.85 11.21
C CYS A 276 -5.26 -7.50 12.07
N CYS A 277 -6.35 -6.80 12.32
CA CYS A 277 -7.44 -7.24 13.19
C CYS A 277 -8.72 -7.53 12.38
N PRO A 278 -9.42 -8.68 12.61
CA PRO A 278 -10.71 -8.94 12.00
C PRO A 278 -11.71 -7.82 12.31
N LYS A 279 -12.41 -7.32 11.29
CA LYS A 279 -13.22 -6.09 11.34
C LYS A 279 -14.29 -6.14 12.43
N SER A 280 -15.09 -7.19 12.47
CA SER A 280 -16.19 -7.32 13.43
C SER A 280 -15.70 -7.27 14.87
N GLN A 281 -14.60 -7.97 15.17
CA GLN A 281 -14.01 -7.99 16.51
C GLN A 281 -13.32 -6.64 16.83
N GLY A 282 -12.59 -6.09 15.88
CA GLY A 282 -11.88 -4.82 16.03
C GLY A 282 -12.82 -3.65 16.30
N MET A 283 -13.94 -3.55 15.60
CA MET A 283 -14.95 -2.53 15.84
C MET A 283 -15.49 -2.58 17.29
N MET A 284 -15.83 -3.77 17.76
CA MET A 284 -16.31 -3.97 19.13
C MET A 284 -15.25 -3.60 20.17
N MET A 285 -13.99 -3.91 19.87
CA MET A 285 -12.86 -3.62 20.75
C MET A 285 -12.59 -2.12 20.84
N LEU A 286 -12.57 -1.40 19.70
CA LEU A 286 -12.38 0.06 19.67
C LEU A 286 -13.47 0.81 20.43
N VAL A 287 -14.75 0.44 20.27
CA VAL A 287 -15.85 1.07 21.03
C VAL A 287 -15.62 0.98 22.54
N ARG A 288 -15.18 -0.19 23.01
CA ARG A 288 -14.99 -0.44 24.45
C ARG A 288 -13.74 0.18 25.03
N SER A 289 -12.66 0.26 24.25
CA SER A 289 -11.35 0.66 24.74
C SER A 289 -11.02 2.12 24.47
N MET A 290 -11.38 2.66 23.29
CA MET A 290 -10.96 3.98 22.80
C MET A 290 -12.13 4.97 22.71
N ALA A 291 -13.38 4.49 22.75
CA ALA A 291 -14.60 5.30 22.64
C ALA A 291 -14.54 6.35 21.48
N PRO A 292 -14.26 5.93 20.24
CA PRO A 292 -14.14 6.83 19.12
C PRO A 292 -15.51 7.44 18.75
N GLN A 293 -15.50 8.64 18.20
CA GLN A 293 -16.71 9.28 17.67
C GLN A 293 -17.06 8.80 16.25
N VAL A 294 -16.05 8.31 15.52
CA VAL A 294 -16.20 7.74 14.18
C VAL A 294 -15.40 6.44 14.10
N ILE A 295 -15.96 5.41 13.51
CA ILE A 295 -15.25 4.17 13.16
C ILE A 295 -15.16 4.06 11.65
N ALA A 296 -13.96 3.75 11.15
CA ALA A 296 -13.70 3.52 9.74
C ALA A 296 -13.18 2.09 9.52
N VAL A 297 -13.69 1.44 8.48
CA VAL A 297 -13.25 0.11 8.01
C VAL A 297 -13.04 0.14 6.50
N ASP A 298 -12.09 -0.64 5.99
CA ASP A 298 -11.71 -0.59 4.58
C ASP A 298 -12.77 -1.20 3.65
N GLU A 299 -13.31 -2.34 4.01
CA GLU A 299 -14.35 -3.02 3.23
C GLU A 299 -15.37 -3.72 4.14
N ILE A 300 -16.56 -3.96 3.62
CA ILE A 300 -17.60 -4.75 4.28
C ILE A 300 -17.76 -6.02 3.45
N GLY A 301 -17.42 -7.19 4.03
CA GLY A 301 -17.36 -8.46 3.32
C GLY A 301 -18.31 -9.53 3.84
N SER A 302 -18.76 -9.42 5.10
CA SER A 302 -19.52 -10.47 5.77
C SER A 302 -20.78 -9.93 6.47
N ARG A 303 -21.68 -10.85 6.88
CA ARG A 303 -22.85 -10.50 7.70
C ARG A 303 -22.44 -10.05 9.10
N GLU A 304 -21.38 -10.62 9.62
CA GLU A 304 -20.79 -10.28 10.91
C GLU A 304 -20.27 -8.83 10.92
N ASP A 305 -19.73 -8.36 9.81
CA ASP A 305 -19.30 -6.95 9.66
C ASP A 305 -20.52 -6.01 9.75
N VAL A 306 -21.62 -6.36 9.08
CA VAL A 306 -22.85 -5.56 9.11
C VAL A 306 -23.45 -5.52 10.52
N GLN A 307 -23.49 -6.65 11.23
CA GLN A 307 -23.96 -6.71 12.61
C GLN A 307 -23.09 -5.86 13.56
N ALA A 308 -21.77 -5.88 13.36
CA ALA A 308 -20.86 -5.07 14.14
C ALA A 308 -21.08 -3.56 13.87
N ILE A 309 -21.32 -3.16 12.62
CA ILE A 309 -21.65 -1.77 12.26
C ILE A 309 -22.97 -1.33 12.93
N GLU A 310 -24.00 -2.18 12.93
CA GLU A 310 -25.26 -1.89 13.62
C GLU A 310 -25.05 -1.71 15.13
N TYR A 311 -24.23 -2.55 15.73
CA TYR A 311 -23.89 -2.42 17.16
C TYR A 311 -23.15 -1.09 17.44
N VAL A 312 -22.12 -0.78 16.67
CA VAL A 312 -21.33 0.47 16.79
C VAL A 312 -22.24 1.69 16.70
N ARG A 313 -23.14 1.72 15.70
CA ARG A 313 -24.12 2.79 15.55
C ARG A 313 -25.02 2.94 16.78
N ASN A 314 -25.44 1.84 17.38
CA ASN A 314 -26.28 1.87 18.58
C ASN A 314 -25.50 2.29 19.83
N CYS A 315 -24.17 2.23 19.81
CA CYS A 315 -23.29 2.75 20.86
C CYS A 315 -22.99 4.26 20.71
N GLY A 316 -23.48 4.91 19.66
CA GLY A 316 -23.37 6.35 19.46
C GLY A 316 -22.16 6.80 18.63
N CYS A 317 -21.53 5.87 17.90
CA CYS A 317 -20.47 6.21 16.90
C CYS A 317 -21.10 6.55 15.54
#